data_fb4acd074ae2b596930008426037f860
#
_entry.id   fb4acd074ae2b596930008426037f860
#
_cell.length_a   1.000
_cell.length_b   1.000
_cell.length_c   1.000
_cell.angle_alpha   90.00
_cell.angle_beta   90.00
_cell.angle_gamma   90.00
#
_symmetry.space_group_name_H-M   'P 1'
#
loop_
_entity.id
_entity.type
_entity.pdbx_description
1 polymer ?
#
loop_
_entity_poly.entity_id
_entity_poly.type
_entity_poly.pdbx_seq_one_letter_code
_entity_poly.pdbx_strand_id
1 'polypeptide(L)'
;MGFLQYNRSQMNLLGYSVDDFARDDAKSRFVVHLVSQLDLSALYARYSSQGGDSYAPDMMLALWFYAYSNGITSTRKLEELCKYDTRYMYITGNQQPDHSTLSRFRKAHLDLLSHYFLEILLIAQAEGISDFSQIAIDGTKIQSKSSVRHSHREDDLDKKIEKIRSEIRSYMQRCDFVEQGATDELDLETLRAEKARLERLEQELLERKAQLQERKKQLKPEHRSKHQINVKEPEARIMPSLMVSGYNAQLGVDMTSHLIVAEDVVSDLNDQGQFLPLQQKVEASLGSDAQRTYTADSGYHKSADLKELEEGHVDAVINDPQPADRSIQAEPTPMAELLEEGKKLKRRDFVYHEEEDYYECPAGKALYPVEKKQGSTVYRSVGCEGCPLFNLCVSNKKKVKQIHRSEREGYAERMARKLQTPRSQEILKKRSQTVEPVIGNLKQNLGFRRFSLSGLENVRGEFTLMCIGHNINILFKWLLEKRMTGVIALMQGQYDQFIVFSRHIVAFFVLIFAQRSKTKIMNLCLNM
;
A
#
# COMPACT_ATOMS: atom_id res chain seq x y z
N MET A 1 -22.74 -9.51 -27.10
CA MET A 1 -21.31 -9.56 -27.35
C MET A 1 -20.85 -10.99 -27.09
N GLY A 2 -20.26 -11.64 -28.07
CA GLY A 2 -19.65 -12.94 -27.89
C GLY A 2 -18.21 -12.78 -27.42
N PHE A 3 -17.62 -13.86 -26.89
CA PHE A 3 -16.18 -13.89 -26.61
C PHE A 3 -15.48 -14.67 -27.71
N LEU A 4 -14.29 -14.20 -28.11
CA LEU A 4 -13.42 -14.96 -28.98
C LEU A 4 -13.12 -16.29 -28.34
N GLN A 5 -13.45 -17.37 -29.04
CA GLN A 5 -13.19 -18.70 -28.57
C GLN A 5 -11.68 -18.92 -28.51
N TYR A 6 -11.19 -19.43 -27.37
CA TYR A 6 -9.81 -19.81 -27.21
C TYR A 6 -9.70 -21.22 -26.63
N ASN A 7 -8.74 -21.96 -27.12
CA ASN A 7 -8.53 -23.34 -26.70
C ASN A 7 -7.02 -23.60 -26.58
N ARG A 8 -6.56 -23.84 -25.36
CA ARG A 8 -5.14 -24.10 -25.07
C ARG A 8 -4.66 -25.43 -25.66
N SER A 9 -5.57 -26.40 -25.79
CA SER A 9 -5.31 -27.73 -26.35
C SER A 9 -5.60 -27.79 -27.87
N GLN A 10 -5.80 -26.63 -28.53
CA GLN A 10 -6.02 -26.58 -29.97
C GLN A 10 -4.79 -27.11 -30.70
N MET A 11 -4.94 -28.23 -31.39
CA MET A 11 -3.88 -28.82 -32.22
C MET A 11 -3.56 -27.91 -33.40
N ASN A 12 -2.28 -27.65 -33.63
CA ASN A 12 -1.78 -27.02 -34.84
C ASN A 12 -1.70 -28.04 -35.99
N LEU A 13 -1.53 -27.57 -37.21
CA LEU A 13 -1.40 -28.43 -38.41
C LEU A 13 -0.25 -29.48 -38.28
N LEU A 14 0.77 -29.15 -37.47
CA LEU A 14 1.91 -30.05 -37.18
C LEU A 14 1.70 -30.99 -35.99
N GLY A 15 0.48 -31.07 -35.44
CA GLY A 15 0.11 -32.04 -34.39
C GLY A 15 0.55 -31.65 -32.96
N TYR A 16 0.87 -30.37 -32.67
CA TYR A 16 1.15 -29.89 -31.34
C TYR A 16 0.25 -28.68 -30.97
N SER A 17 0.08 -28.47 -29.68
CA SER A 17 -0.67 -27.32 -29.10
C SER A 17 0.24 -26.43 -28.25
N VAL A 18 -0.21 -25.24 -27.87
CA VAL A 18 0.53 -24.40 -26.91
C VAL A 18 0.57 -25.04 -25.51
N ASP A 19 -0.37 -25.94 -25.23
CA ASP A 19 -0.41 -26.72 -24.00
C ASP A 19 0.82 -27.65 -23.84
N ASP A 20 1.31 -28.20 -24.95
CA ASP A 20 2.47 -29.11 -24.95
C ASP A 20 3.79 -28.42 -24.56
N PHE A 21 3.86 -27.11 -24.72
CA PHE A 21 5.04 -26.31 -24.35
C PHE A 21 5.00 -25.80 -22.90
N ALA A 22 3.86 -25.84 -22.23
CA ALA A 22 3.74 -25.48 -20.84
C ALA A 22 3.94 -26.71 -19.95
N ARG A 23 5.03 -26.74 -19.18
CA ARG A 23 5.29 -27.81 -18.22
C ARG A 23 4.18 -27.91 -17.17
N ASP A 24 3.91 -29.07 -16.63
CA ASP A 24 2.86 -29.31 -15.62
C ASP A 24 3.09 -28.51 -14.33
N ASP A 25 4.34 -28.23 -13.99
CA ASP A 25 4.74 -27.43 -12.85
C ASP A 25 4.94 -25.94 -13.17
N ALA A 26 4.53 -25.48 -14.35
CA ALA A 26 4.73 -24.09 -14.77
C ALA A 26 3.83 -23.10 -14.02
N LYS A 27 4.39 -21.97 -13.61
CA LYS A 27 3.64 -20.87 -12.97
C LYS A 27 2.48 -20.37 -13.85
N SER A 28 2.61 -20.42 -15.18
CA SER A 28 1.53 -20.05 -16.09
C SER A 28 0.28 -20.93 -15.93
N ARG A 29 0.45 -22.25 -15.77
CA ARG A 29 -0.65 -23.18 -15.47
C ARG A 29 -1.27 -22.88 -14.11
N PHE A 30 -0.42 -22.66 -13.10
CA PHE A 30 -0.88 -22.30 -11.77
C PHE A 30 -1.76 -21.05 -11.78
N VAL A 31 -1.34 -19.98 -12.48
CA VAL A 31 -2.12 -18.72 -12.54
C VAL A 31 -3.45 -18.92 -13.28
N VAL A 32 -3.46 -19.67 -14.38
CA VAL A 32 -4.72 -20.00 -15.08
C VAL A 32 -5.66 -20.78 -14.17
N HIS A 33 -5.14 -21.76 -13.43
CA HIS A 33 -5.92 -22.53 -12.48
C HIS A 33 -6.41 -21.64 -11.30
N LEU A 34 -5.54 -20.81 -10.73
CA LEU A 34 -5.92 -19.88 -9.66
C LEU A 34 -7.10 -18.99 -10.08
N VAL A 35 -7.01 -18.35 -11.26
CA VAL A 35 -8.08 -17.48 -11.78
C VAL A 35 -9.38 -18.27 -12.00
N SER A 36 -9.32 -19.54 -12.38
CA SER A 36 -10.52 -20.38 -12.53
C SER A 36 -11.22 -20.72 -11.20
N GLN A 37 -10.58 -20.47 -10.06
CA GLN A 37 -11.16 -20.65 -8.71
C GLN A 37 -11.83 -19.38 -8.18
N LEU A 38 -11.57 -18.21 -8.80
CA LEU A 38 -12.12 -16.93 -8.35
C LEU A 38 -13.57 -16.76 -8.83
N ASP A 39 -14.35 -15.98 -8.07
CA ASP A 39 -15.67 -15.56 -8.53
C ASP A 39 -15.55 -14.42 -9.55
N LEU A 40 -15.70 -14.77 -10.81
CA LEU A 40 -15.61 -13.85 -11.95
C LEU A 40 -16.97 -13.27 -12.37
N SER A 41 -18.03 -13.52 -11.62
CA SER A 41 -19.41 -13.09 -11.98
C SER A 41 -19.50 -11.57 -12.20
N ALA A 42 -18.92 -10.78 -11.30
CA ALA A 42 -18.86 -9.32 -11.41
C ALA A 42 -18.05 -8.83 -12.62
N LEU A 43 -17.01 -9.57 -13.02
CA LEU A 43 -16.21 -9.27 -14.20
C LEU A 43 -17.00 -9.55 -15.47
N TYR A 44 -17.63 -10.71 -15.58
CA TYR A 44 -18.45 -11.07 -16.74
C TYR A 44 -19.69 -10.20 -16.88
N ALA A 45 -20.32 -9.75 -15.79
CA ALA A 45 -21.47 -8.86 -15.80
C ALA A 45 -21.22 -7.50 -16.49
N ARG A 46 -19.96 -7.11 -16.67
CA ARG A 46 -19.59 -5.88 -17.39
C ARG A 46 -19.63 -6.02 -18.92
N TYR A 47 -19.84 -7.23 -19.43
CA TYR A 47 -19.88 -7.50 -20.84
C TYR A 47 -21.32 -7.75 -21.29
N SER A 48 -21.82 -6.91 -22.21
CA SER A 48 -23.18 -7.04 -22.74
C SER A 48 -23.24 -8.09 -23.86
N SER A 49 -24.42 -8.62 -24.11
CA SER A 49 -24.66 -9.53 -25.26
C SER A 49 -24.62 -8.82 -26.61
N GLN A 50 -24.60 -7.48 -26.63
CA GLN A 50 -24.57 -6.67 -27.85
C GLN A 50 -23.17 -6.16 -28.13
N GLY A 51 -22.76 -6.19 -29.40
CA GLY A 51 -21.45 -5.70 -29.88
C GLY A 51 -20.60 -6.81 -30.51
N GLY A 52 -19.37 -6.45 -30.95
CA GLY A 52 -18.41 -7.40 -31.53
C GLY A 52 -17.79 -8.32 -30.48
N ASP A 53 -17.10 -9.37 -30.92
CA ASP A 53 -16.44 -10.33 -30.05
C ASP A 53 -15.29 -9.69 -29.25
N SER A 54 -15.25 -10.02 -27.95
CA SER A 54 -14.20 -9.58 -27.01
C SER A 54 -13.31 -10.75 -26.61
N TYR A 55 -12.08 -10.44 -26.16
CA TYR A 55 -11.26 -11.42 -25.46
C TYR A 55 -11.95 -11.89 -24.18
N ALA A 56 -11.83 -13.16 -23.86
CA ALA A 56 -12.42 -13.74 -22.67
C ALA A 56 -11.86 -13.06 -21.41
N PRO A 57 -12.71 -12.55 -20.50
CA PRO A 57 -12.28 -11.76 -19.34
C PRO A 57 -11.39 -12.53 -18.37
N ASP A 58 -11.64 -13.82 -18.15
CA ASP A 58 -10.82 -14.72 -17.33
C ASP A 58 -9.41 -14.89 -17.90
N MET A 59 -9.29 -15.05 -19.21
CA MET A 59 -8.01 -15.10 -19.91
C MET A 59 -7.21 -13.79 -19.72
N MET A 60 -7.87 -12.64 -19.90
CA MET A 60 -7.26 -11.32 -19.75
C MET A 60 -6.83 -11.06 -18.30
N LEU A 61 -7.62 -11.50 -17.31
CA LEU A 61 -7.28 -11.40 -15.89
C LEU A 61 -6.06 -12.29 -15.57
N ALA A 62 -6.05 -13.54 -16.01
CA ALA A 62 -4.93 -14.46 -15.84
C ALA A 62 -3.64 -13.89 -16.46
N LEU A 63 -3.77 -13.29 -17.65
CA LEU A 63 -2.66 -12.63 -18.34
C LEU A 63 -2.06 -11.48 -17.51
N TRP A 64 -2.89 -10.62 -16.91
CA TRP A 64 -2.42 -9.53 -16.07
C TRP A 64 -1.82 -10.05 -14.75
N PHE A 65 -2.42 -11.02 -14.10
CA PHE A 65 -1.87 -11.62 -12.88
C PHE A 65 -0.51 -12.26 -13.13
N TYR A 66 -0.37 -13.00 -14.22
CA TYR A 66 0.90 -13.58 -14.60
C TYR A 66 1.94 -12.51 -14.97
N ALA A 67 1.55 -11.47 -15.67
CA ALA A 67 2.41 -10.34 -16.03
C ALA A 67 2.98 -9.66 -14.76
N TYR A 68 2.11 -9.29 -13.81
CA TYR A 68 2.56 -8.65 -12.57
C TYR A 68 3.38 -9.59 -11.68
N SER A 69 3.10 -10.89 -11.66
CA SER A 69 3.94 -11.86 -10.95
C SER A 69 5.37 -12.01 -11.53
N ASN A 70 5.59 -11.49 -12.73
CA ASN A 70 6.89 -11.42 -13.40
C ASN A 70 7.42 -9.97 -13.55
N GLY A 71 6.81 -8.99 -12.86
CA GLY A 71 7.23 -7.59 -12.91
C GLY A 71 6.91 -6.86 -14.22
N ILE A 72 6.01 -7.38 -15.04
CA ILE A 72 5.63 -6.79 -16.33
C ILE A 72 4.43 -5.86 -16.14
N THR A 73 4.64 -4.56 -16.24
CA THR A 73 3.60 -3.51 -16.14
C THR A 73 3.32 -2.84 -17.49
N SER A 74 4.24 -2.95 -18.45
CA SER A 74 4.15 -2.34 -19.78
C SER A 74 3.24 -3.15 -20.71
N THR A 75 2.17 -2.51 -21.20
CA THR A 75 1.22 -3.13 -22.14
C THR A 75 1.88 -3.49 -23.47
N ARG A 76 2.83 -2.69 -23.98
CA ARG A 76 3.57 -3.00 -25.21
C ARG A 76 4.48 -4.21 -25.03
N LYS A 77 5.17 -4.30 -23.88
CA LYS A 77 5.97 -5.48 -23.58
C LYS A 77 5.09 -6.74 -23.42
N LEU A 78 3.92 -6.59 -22.81
CA LEU A 78 2.97 -7.70 -22.65
C LEU A 78 2.41 -8.16 -24.01
N GLU A 79 2.07 -7.25 -24.92
CA GLU A 79 1.71 -7.57 -26.31
C GLU A 79 2.81 -8.36 -27.02
N GLU A 80 4.07 -7.93 -26.90
CA GLU A 80 5.23 -8.64 -27.45
C GLU A 80 5.36 -10.06 -26.89
N LEU A 81 5.21 -10.22 -25.56
CA LEU A 81 5.28 -11.52 -24.90
C LEU A 81 4.16 -12.47 -25.35
N CYS A 82 2.96 -11.98 -25.59
CA CYS A 82 1.86 -12.79 -26.12
C CYS A 82 2.16 -13.34 -27.54
N LYS A 83 3.08 -12.70 -28.29
CA LYS A 83 3.48 -13.13 -29.64
C LYS A 83 4.64 -14.12 -29.63
N TYR A 84 5.56 -14.02 -28.67
CA TYR A 84 6.87 -14.68 -28.76
C TYR A 84 7.25 -15.54 -27.54
N ASP A 85 6.52 -15.47 -26.44
CA ASP A 85 6.81 -16.27 -25.24
C ASP A 85 5.73 -17.33 -25.03
N THR A 86 6.12 -18.59 -25.09
CA THR A 86 5.20 -19.75 -25.00
C THR A 86 4.36 -19.75 -23.72
N ARG A 87 4.87 -19.20 -22.61
CA ARG A 87 4.14 -19.12 -21.34
C ARG A 87 2.95 -18.16 -21.44
N TYR A 88 3.12 -17.03 -22.13
CA TYR A 88 2.05 -16.06 -22.38
C TYR A 88 1.11 -16.55 -23.48
N MET A 89 1.66 -17.21 -24.53
CA MET A 89 0.86 -17.87 -25.58
C MET A 89 -0.05 -18.95 -24.97
N TYR A 90 0.44 -19.71 -24.00
CA TYR A 90 -0.37 -20.68 -23.26
C TYR A 90 -1.55 -20.00 -22.54
N ILE A 91 -1.30 -18.92 -21.78
CA ILE A 91 -2.35 -18.22 -21.05
C ILE A 91 -3.41 -17.68 -22.01
N THR A 92 -3.00 -17.10 -23.13
CA THR A 92 -3.91 -16.50 -24.11
C THR A 92 -4.54 -17.49 -25.09
N GLY A 93 -4.17 -18.79 -25.04
CA GLY A 93 -4.58 -19.75 -26.06
C GLY A 93 -4.16 -19.31 -27.46
N ASN A 94 -2.96 -18.77 -27.60
CA ASN A 94 -2.36 -18.23 -28.82
C ASN A 94 -3.04 -16.95 -29.37
N GLN A 95 -3.94 -16.31 -28.61
CA GLN A 95 -4.50 -15.01 -28.97
C GLN A 95 -3.50 -13.90 -28.68
N GLN A 96 -3.58 -12.81 -29.47
CA GLN A 96 -2.60 -11.72 -29.42
C GLN A 96 -3.31 -10.37 -29.16
N PRO A 97 -3.75 -10.11 -27.93
CA PRO A 97 -4.37 -8.82 -27.59
C PRO A 97 -3.35 -7.68 -27.75
N ASP A 98 -3.75 -6.62 -28.43
CA ASP A 98 -2.92 -5.42 -28.62
C ASP A 98 -2.78 -4.59 -27.34
N HIS A 99 -1.75 -3.74 -27.28
CA HIS A 99 -1.44 -2.93 -26.10
C HIS A 99 -2.57 -1.97 -25.69
N SER A 100 -3.41 -1.53 -26.63
CA SER A 100 -4.53 -0.63 -26.36
C SER A 100 -5.67 -1.40 -25.65
N THR A 101 -5.97 -2.60 -26.12
CA THR A 101 -6.93 -3.52 -25.51
C THR A 101 -6.48 -3.95 -24.11
N LEU A 102 -5.21 -4.33 -23.96
CA LEU A 102 -4.61 -4.61 -22.66
C LEU A 102 -4.74 -3.43 -21.68
N SER A 103 -4.44 -2.21 -22.15
CA SER A 103 -4.54 -1.00 -21.33
C SER A 103 -5.98 -0.70 -20.91
N ARG A 104 -6.94 -0.83 -21.85
CA ARG A 104 -8.37 -0.61 -21.58
C ARG A 104 -8.91 -1.61 -20.57
N PHE A 105 -8.63 -2.90 -20.77
CA PHE A 105 -9.04 -3.96 -19.85
C PHE A 105 -8.54 -3.68 -18.43
N ARG A 106 -7.23 -3.46 -18.24
CA ARG A 106 -6.65 -3.17 -16.93
C ARG A 106 -7.35 -1.99 -16.24
N LYS A 107 -7.51 -0.86 -16.95
CA LYS A 107 -8.15 0.33 -16.37
C LYS A 107 -9.62 0.14 -16.03
N ALA A 108 -10.36 -0.60 -16.86
CA ALA A 108 -11.78 -0.81 -16.68
C ALA A 108 -12.13 -1.71 -15.47
N HIS A 109 -11.16 -2.47 -14.95
CA HIS A 109 -11.41 -3.49 -13.93
C HIS A 109 -10.55 -3.34 -12.68
N LEU A 110 -9.90 -2.18 -12.46
CA LEU A 110 -9.08 -1.93 -11.28
C LEU A 110 -9.86 -2.03 -9.96
N ASP A 111 -11.11 -1.63 -9.96
CA ASP A 111 -12.00 -1.65 -8.81
C ASP A 111 -12.40 -3.07 -8.35
N LEU A 112 -12.32 -4.07 -9.23
CA LEU A 112 -12.57 -5.47 -8.89
C LEU A 112 -11.35 -6.16 -8.23
N LEU A 113 -10.17 -5.55 -8.32
CA LEU A 113 -8.93 -6.21 -7.88
C LEU A 113 -8.88 -6.46 -6.37
N SER A 114 -9.46 -5.58 -5.56
CA SER A 114 -9.53 -5.77 -4.11
C SER A 114 -10.35 -7.01 -3.74
N HIS A 115 -11.38 -7.34 -4.50
CA HIS A 115 -12.16 -8.56 -4.34
C HIS A 115 -11.30 -9.80 -4.64
N TYR A 116 -10.61 -9.82 -5.77
CA TYR A 116 -9.73 -10.95 -6.13
C TYR A 116 -8.53 -11.08 -5.20
N PHE A 117 -8.00 -9.97 -4.72
CA PHE A 117 -6.95 -9.97 -3.71
C PHE A 117 -7.39 -10.69 -2.44
N LEU A 118 -8.60 -10.41 -1.95
CA LEU A 118 -9.19 -11.08 -0.80
C LEU A 118 -9.41 -12.58 -1.07
N GLU A 119 -9.99 -12.95 -2.21
CA GLU A 119 -10.21 -14.37 -2.54
C GLU A 119 -8.91 -15.17 -2.59
N ILE A 120 -7.82 -14.58 -3.12
CA ILE A 120 -6.49 -15.20 -3.12
C ILE A 120 -5.98 -15.43 -1.68
N LEU A 121 -6.24 -14.51 -0.75
CA LEU A 121 -5.88 -14.69 0.66
C LEU A 121 -6.72 -15.79 1.33
N LEU A 122 -8.01 -15.86 1.03
CA LEU A 122 -8.89 -16.93 1.54
C LEU A 122 -8.46 -18.30 1.01
N ILE A 123 -8.04 -18.39 -0.26
CA ILE A 123 -7.45 -19.61 -0.81
C ILE A 123 -6.16 -19.97 -0.05
N ALA A 124 -5.27 -19.00 0.21
CA ALA A 124 -4.04 -19.21 0.95
C ALA A 124 -4.31 -19.72 2.38
N GLN A 125 -5.31 -19.18 3.05
CA GLN A 125 -5.73 -19.61 4.37
C GLN A 125 -6.32 -21.03 4.34
N ALA A 126 -7.20 -21.33 3.41
CA ALA A 126 -7.80 -22.65 3.23
C ALA A 126 -6.75 -23.73 2.94
N GLU A 127 -5.69 -23.39 2.23
CA GLU A 127 -4.54 -24.28 1.95
C GLU A 127 -3.60 -24.43 3.16
N GLY A 128 -3.79 -23.69 4.25
CA GLY A 128 -3.00 -23.76 5.46
C GLY A 128 -1.62 -23.11 5.36
N ILE A 129 -1.45 -22.11 4.49
CA ILE A 129 -0.16 -21.38 4.32
C ILE A 129 0.14 -20.52 5.54
N SER A 130 -0.88 -19.88 6.11
CA SER A 130 -0.81 -19.10 7.33
C SER A 130 -2.18 -19.00 8.01
N ASP A 131 -2.16 -18.78 9.33
CA ASP A 131 -3.33 -18.40 10.14
C ASP A 131 -3.50 -16.88 10.23
N PHE A 132 -2.56 -16.11 9.67
CA PHE A 132 -2.54 -14.66 9.70
C PHE A 132 -2.57 -14.07 11.12
N SER A 133 -1.95 -14.73 12.07
CA SER A 133 -1.96 -14.35 13.49
C SER A 133 -1.02 -13.18 13.83
N GLN A 134 0.02 -12.93 13.03
CA GLN A 134 0.99 -11.87 13.25
C GLN A 134 1.19 -11.04 11.97
N ILE A 135 0.83 -9.77 12.03
CA ILE A 135 0.87 -8.86 10.88
C ILE A 135 1.85 -7.71 11.14
N ALA A 136 2.81 -7.56 10.24
CA ALA A 136 3.74 -6.44 10.23
C ALA A 136 3.26 -5.35 9.26
N ILE A 137 3.12 -4.13 9.75
CA ILE A 137 2.71 -2.96 8.97
C ILE A 137 3.95 -2.13 8.63
N ASP A 138 4.07 -1.73 7.36
CA ASP A 138 5.14 -0.83 6.90
C ASP A 138 4.72 -0.06 5.65
N GLY A 139 5.42 1.04 5.37
CA GLY A 139 5.20 1.88 4.21
C GLY A 139 6.41 1.97 3.30
N THR A 140 6.15 2.14 2.01
CA THR A 140 7.21 2.34 1.04
C THR A 140 6.85 3.41 0.02
N LYS A 141 7.81 4.25 -0.34
CA LYS A 141 7.58 5.32 -1.31
C LYS A 141 7.80 4.78 -2.73
N ILE A 142 6.81 4.95 -3.61
CA ILE A 142 6.86 4.55 -5.02
C ILE A 142 6.67 5.79 -5.89
N GLN A 143 7.49 5.92 -6.92
CA GLN A 143 7.46 7.06 -7.83
C GLN A 143 6.14 7.09 -8.62
N SER A 144 5.56 8.27 -8.79
CA SER A 144 4.41 8.49 -9.68
C SER A 144 4.80 8.42 -11.16
N LYS A 145 3.81 8.30 -12.03
CA LYS A 145 4.04 8.36 -13.48
C LYS A 145 4.52 9.74 -13.90
N SER A 146 4.03 10.79 -13.27
CA SER A 146 4.45 12.17 -13.55
C SER A 146 5.82 12.48 -12.99
N SER A 147 6.61 13.24 -13.75
CA SER A 147 7.93 13.71 -13.31
C SER A 147 7.81 14.83 -12.26
N VAL A 148 8.79 14.94 -11.37
CA VAL A 148 8.95 16.07 -10.45
C VAL A 148 9.03 17.42 -11.17
N ARG A 149 9.47 17.45 -12.43
CA ARG A 149 9.52 18.67 -13.27
C ARG A 149 8.15 19.33 -13.49
N HIS A 150 7.07 18.56 -13.29
CA HIS A 150 5.69 19.07 -13.34
C HIS A 150 5.19 19.57 -11.98
N SER A 151 6.04 19.57 -10.94
CA SER A 151 5.71 20.10 -9.62
C SER A 151 6.12 21.56 -9.54
N HIS A 152 5.16 22.44 -9.24
CA HIS A 152 5.32 23.88 -9.22
C HIS A 152 4.88 24.49 -7.91
N ARG A 153 5.55 25.56 -7.49
CA ARG A 153 5.11 26.45 -6.41
C ARG A 153 4.05 27.41 -6.94
N GLU A 154 3.40 28.10 -6.05
CA GLU A 154 2.34 29.07 -6.39
C GLU A 154 2.86 30.17 -7.32
N ASP A 155 4.03 30.76 -7.00
CA ASP A 155 4.65 31.80 -7.83
C ASP A 155 5.00 31.33 -9.25
N ASP A 156 5.38 30.04 -9.39
CA ASP A 156 5.68 29.45 -10.69
C ASP A 156 4.39 29.21 -11.50
N LEU A 157 3.29 28.86 -10.82
CA LEU A 157 1.97 28.74 -11.46
C LEU A 157 1.48 30.10 -11.92
N ASP A 158 1.64 31.18 -11.12
CA ASP A 158 1.25 32.53 -11.50
C ASP A 158 1.99 33.02 -12.75
N LYS A 159 3.29 32.81 -12.82
CA LYS A 159 4.08 33.13 -14.01
C LYS A 159 3.60 32.36 -15.24
N LYS A 160 3.27 31.08 -15.10
CA LYS A 160 2.74 30.27 -16.19
C LYS A 160 1.37 30.72 -16.66
N ILE A 161 0.48 31.02 -15.73
CA ILE A 161 -0.87 31.51 -16.02
C ILE A 161 -0.76 32.84 -16.78
N GLU A 162 0.06 33.79 -16.31
CA GLU A 162 0.22 35.08 -16.99
C GLU A 162 0.85 34.94 -18.40
N LYS A 163 1.80 34.02 -18.57
CA LYS A 163 2.34 33.71 -19.89
C LYS A 163 1.24 33.20 -20.83
N ILE A 164 0.42 32.23 -20.39
CA ILE A 164 -0.69 31.70 -21.19
C ILE A 164 -1.71 32.78 -21.52
N ARG A 165 -2.05 33.65 -20.57
CA ARG A 165 -2.93 34.80 -20.81
C ARG A 165 -2.37 35.76 -21.87
N SER A 166 -1.06 35.99 -21.87
CA SER A 166 -0.42 36.81 -22.89
C SER A 166 -0.50 36.16 -24.28
N GLU A 167 -0.32 34.83 -24.33
CA GLU A 167 -0.48 34.06 -25.57
C GLU A 167 -1.92 34.09 -26.08
N ILE A 168 -2.91 33.89 -25.20
CA ILE A 168 -4.34 33.99 -25.55
C ILE A 168 -4.66 35.38 -26.13
N ARG A 169 -4.19 36.45 -25.49
CA ARG A 169 -4.36 37.82 -26.03
C ARG A 169 -3.77 37.98 -27.41
N SER A 170 -2.59 37.42 -27.66
CA SER A 170 -1.94 37.44 -28.98
C SER A 170 -2.76 36.66 -30.03
N TYR A 171 -3.30 35.49 -29.67
CA TYR A 171 -4.17 34.73 -30.58
C TYR A 171 -5.50 35.42 -30.84
N MET A 172 -6.10 36.11 -29.88
CA MET A 172 -7.31 36.93 -30.08
C MET A 172 -7.04 38.05 -31.10
N GLN A 173 -5.96 38.80 -30.92
CA GLN A 173 -5.58 39.88 -31.90
C GLN A 173 -5.36 39.32 -33.31
N ARG A 174 -4.78 38.14 -33.45
CA ARG A 174 -4.60 37.48 -34.74
C ARG A 174 -5.92 37.01 -35.36
N CYS A 175 -6.84 36.49 -34.55
CA CYS A 175 -8.17 36.13 -35.01
C CYS A 175 -8.93 37.37 -35.50
N ASP A 176 -8.92 38.46 -34.76
CA ASP A 176 -9.55 39.74 -35.16
C ASP A 176 -8.99 40.26 -36.46
N PHE A 177 -7.66 40.14 -36.70
CA PHE A 177 -7.01 40.57 -37.90
C PHE A 177 -7.40 39.72 -39.12
N VAL A 178 -7.55 38.38 -38.94
CA VAL A 178 -8.00 37.46 -40.00
C VAL A 178 -9.46 37.68 -40.35
N GLU A 179 -10.33 37.91 -39.37
CA GLU A 179 -11.77 38.19 -39.56
C GLU A 179 -12.02 39.51 -40.30
N GLN A 180 -11.04 40.44 -40.30
CA GLN A 180 -11.07 41.68 -41.09
C GLN A 180 -10.65 41.50 -42.56
N GLY A 181 -10.50 40.25 -43.03
CA GLY A 181 -10.33 39.94 -44.45
C GLY A 181 -8.88 39.83 -44.94
N ALA A 182 -7.93 39.56 -44.06
CA ALA A 182 -6.50 39.58 -44.40
C ALA A 182 -5.88 38.21 -44.80
N THR A 183 -6.58 37.05 -44.60
CA THR A 183 -6.06 35.69 -44.90
C THR A 183 -7.13 34.62 -44.98
N ASP A 184 -6.77 33.39 -45.40
CA ASP A 184 -7.66 32.23 -45.65
C ASP A 184 -8.44 31.73 -44.38
N GLU A 185 -9.69 31.24 -44.62
CA GLU A 185 -10.58 30.67 -43.58
C GLU A 185 -9.94 29.49 -42.82
N LEU A 186 -9.04 28.72 -43.45
CA LEU A 186 -8.34 27.58 -42.83
C LEU A 186 -7.42 28.02 -41.68
N ASP A 187 -6.82 29.20 -41.77
CA ASP A 187 -5.99 29.78 -40.72
C ASP A 187 -6.83 30.19 -39.48
N LEU A 188 -8.06 30.63 -39.67
CA LEU A 188 -8.95 31.08 -38.60
C LEU A 188 -9.40 29.90 -37.72
N GLU A 189 -9.74 28.76 -38.32
CA GLU A 189 -10.13 27.56 -37.57
C GLU A 189 -8.96 27.03 -36.70
N THR A 190 -7.77 27.00 -37.25
CA THR A 190 -6.55 26.61 -36.54
C THR A 190 -6.23 27.55 -35.37
N LEU A 191 -6.37 28.86 -35.56
CA LEU A 191 -6.16 29.87 -34.51
C LEU A 191 -7.20 29.74 -33.39
N ARG A 192 -8.48 29.50 -33.73
CA ARG A 192 -9.57 29.28 -32.75
C ARG A 192 -9.36 27.98 -31.95
N ALA A 193 -8.91 26.91 -32.59
CA ALA A 193 -8.58 25.64 -31.94
C ALA A 193 -7.44 25.80 -30.93
N GLU A 194 -6.37 26.50 -31.29
CA GLU A 194 -5.23 26.71 -30.40
C GLU A 194 -5.58 27.67 -29.25
N LYS A 195 -6.36 28.72 -29.48
CA LYS A 195 -6.93 29.57 -28.43
C LYS A 195 -7.73 28.75 -27.41
N ALA A 196 -8.65 27.91 -27.89
CA ALA A 196 -9.47 27.06 -27.03
C ALA A 196 -8.63 26.04 -26.25
N ARG A 197 -7.51 25.58 -26.79
CA ARG A 197 -6.53 24.74 -26.11
C ARG A 197 -5.83 25.49 -24.97
N LEU A 198 -5.40 26.72 -25.23
CA LEU A 198 -4.73 27.58 -24.22
C LEU A 198 -5.68 27.97 -23.09
N GLU A 199 -6.92 28.29 -23.41
CA GLU A 199 -7.97 28.58 -22.40
C GLU A 199 -8.22 27.39 -21.47
N ARG A 200 -8.29 26.17 -22.01
CA ARG A 200 -8.38 24.94 -21.22
C ARG A 200 -7.16 24.73 -20.33
N LEU A 201 -5.96 25.01 -20.84
CA LEU A 201 -4.73 24.91 -20.06
C LEU A 201 -4.67 25.95 -18.93
N GLU A 202 -5.13 27.19 -19.21
CA GLU A 202 -5.26 28.23 -18.19
C GLU A 202 -6.20 27.77 -17.06
N GLN A 203 -7.38 27.27 -17.43
CA GLN A 203 -8.36 26.78 -16.45
C GLN A 203 -7.77 25.65 -15.59
N GLU A 204 -7.08 24.69 -16.22
CA GLU A 204 -6.40 23.61 -15.48
C GLU A 204 -5.38 24.17 -14.47
N LEU A 205 -4.55 25.13 -14.87
CA LEU A 205 -3.56 25.71 -13.96
C LEU A 205 -4.20 26.51 -12.81
N LEU A 206 -5.31 27.21 -13.07
CA LEU A 206 -6.08 27.91 -12.03
C LEU A 206 -6.67 26.92 -11.01
N GLU A 207 -7.21 25.80 -11.46
CA GLU A 207 -7.71 24.75 -10.58
C GLU A 207 -6.57 24.15 -9.73
N ARG A 208 -5.40 23.89 -10.32
CA ARG A 208 -4.22 23.39 -9.58
C ARG A 208 -3.72 24.41 -8.55
N LYS A 209 -3.76 25.70 -8.89
CA LYS A 209 -3.43 26.78 -7.94
C LYS A 209 -4.39 26.79 -6.76
N ALA A 210 -5.70 26.72 -7.02
CA ALA A 210 -6.72 26.69 -5.98
C ALA A 210 -6.54 25.46 -5.06
N GLN A 211 -6.29 24.27 -5.61
CA GLN A 211 -5.97 23.07 -4.84
C GLN A 211 -4.70 23.24 -3.98
N LEU A 212 -3.67 23.89 -4.51
CA LEU A 212 -2.44 24.17 -3.77
C LEU A 212 -2.70 25.12 -2.60
N GLN A 213 -3.48 26.18 -2.82
CA GLN A 213 -3.85 27.15 -1.79
C GLN A 213 -4.66 26.49 -0.66
N GLU A 214 -5.61 25.62 -1.00
CA GLU A 214 -6.39 24.89 0.01
C GLU A 214 -5.50 23.98 0.86
N ARG A 215 -4.58 23.26 0.25
CA ARG A 215 -3.59 22.42 0.96
C ARG A 215 -2.68 23.25 1.87
N LYS A 216 -2.26 24.45 1.43
CA LYS A 216 -1.42 25.35 2.24
C LYS A 216 -2.11 25.82 3.51
N LYS A 217 -3.45 25.96 3.53
CA LYS A 217 -4.20 26.34 4.74
C LYS A 217 -4.02 25.33 5.88
N GLN A 218 -3.88 24.05 5.56
CA GLN A 218 -3.70 22.98 6.53
C GLN A 218 -2.26 22.85 7.05
N LEU A 219 -1.29 23.55 6.43
CA LEU A 219 0.12 23.50 6.79
C LEU A 219 0.52 24.61 7.76
N LYS A 220 1.52 24.33 8.60
CA LYS A 220 2.19 25.36 9.41
C LYS A 220 2.79 26.44 8.51
N PRO A 221 2.80 27.72 8.94
CA PRO A 221 3.28 28.84 8.12
C PRO A 221 4.66 28.63 7.50
N GLU A 222 5.60 28.05 8.25
CA GLU A 222 6.98 27.78 7.84
C GLU A 222 7.11 26.77 6.66
N HIS A 223 6.09 25.94 6.43
CA HIS A 223 6.08 24.95 5.35
C HIS A 223 5.33 25.39 4.10
N ARG A 224 4.52 26.46 4.20
CA ARG A 224 3.65 26.92 3.11
C ARG A 224 4.39 27.37 1.87
N SER A 225 5.50 28.10 2.03
CA SER A 225 6.29 28.64 0.92
C SER A 225 6.99 27.57 0.07
N LYS A 226 7.32 26.43 0.69
CA LYS A 226 8.02 25.31 0.02
C LYS A 226 7.07 24.30 -0.61
N HIS A 227 5.75 24.41 -0.32
CA HIS A 227 4.78 23.43 -0.80
C HIS A 227 4.54 23.57 -2.29
N GLN A 228 4.47 22.45 -3.00
CA GLN A 228 4.34 22.35 -4.46
C GLN A 228 3.17 21.42 -4.82
N ILE A 229 2.64 21.59 -6.03
CA ILE A 229 1.66 20.69 -6.63
C ILE A 229 2.17 20.20 -7.99
N ASN A 230 2.01 18.91 -8.26
CA ASN A 230 2.25 18.37 -9.58
C ASN A 230 1.03 18.65 -10.48
N VAL A 231 1.22 19.38 -11.56
CA VAL A 231 0.11 19.83 -12.42
C VAL A 231 -0.58 18.64 -13.11
N LYS A 232 0.21 17.64 -13.55
CA LYS A 232 -0.32 16.47 -14.26
C LYS A 232 -0.89 15.39 -13.36
N GLU A 233 -0.43 15.33 -12.10
CA GLU A 233 -0.80 14.30 -11.13
C GLU A 233 -0.88 14.93 -9.73
N PRO A 234 -1.95 15.70 -9.45
CA PRO A 234 -2.01 16.56 -8.28
C PRO A 234 -1.99 15.80 -6.95
N GLU A 235 -2.44 14.56 -6.89
CA GLU A 235 -2.39 13.73 -5.69
C GLU A 235 -0.97 13.28 -5.35
N ALA A 236 -0.08 13.17 -6.35
CA ALA A 236 1.31 12.82 -6.13
C ALA A 236 2.06 13.93 -5.37
N ARG A 237 2.91 13.55 -4.43
CA ARG A 237 3.70 14.46 -3.59
C ARG A 237 5.19 14.28 -3.85
N ILE A 238 5.98 15.31 -3.58
CA ILE A 238 7.43 15.16 -3.58
C ILE A 238 7.82 14.40 -2.31
N MET A 239 8.27 13.16 -2.49
CA MET A 239 8.70 12.28 -1.40
C MET A 239 10.11 12.65 -0.95
N PRO A 240 10.31 13.14 0.29
CA PRO A 240 11.58 13.70 0.73
C PRO A 240 12.75 12.69 0.64
N SER A 241 12.49 11.42 0.94
CA SER A 241 13.50 10.36 0.91
C SER A 241 14.01 10.01 -0.49
N LEU A 242 13.22 10.24 -1.53
CA LEU A 242 13.56 9.91 -2.92
C LEU A 242 13.75 11.14 -3.80
N MET A 243 13.34 12.33 -3.35
CA MET A 243 13.32 13.58 -4.13
C MET A 243 12.59 13.44 -5.47
N VAL A 244 11.57 12.57 -5.53
CA VAL A 244 10.73 12.34 -6.70
C VAL A 244 9.27 12.59 -6.38
N SER A 245 8.47 12.91 -7.42
CA SER A 245 7.01 12.87 -7.30
C SER A 245 6.55 11.43 -7.12
N GLY A 246 5.74 11.15 -6.11
CA GLY A 246 5.33 9.78 -5.80
C GLY A 246 4.20 9.69 -4.80
N TYR A 247 3.95 8.48 -4.37
CA TYR A 247 2.95 8.10 -3.39
C TYR A 247 3.57 7.28 -2.27
N ASN A 248 2.87 7.21 -1.17
CA ASN A 248 3.21 6.38 -0.03
C ASN A 248 2.34 5.11 -0.08
N ALA A 249 2.94 4.00 -0.46
CA ALA A 249 2.30 2.70 -0.49
C ALA A 249 2.44 2.02 0.87
N GLN A 250 1.33 1.57 1.44
CA GLN A 250 1.21 0.94 2.75
C GLN A 250 0.95 -0.55 2.60
N LEU A 251 1.56 -1.38 3.43
CA LEU A 251 1.48 -2.84 3.39
C LEU A 251 1.25 -3.41 4.79
N GLY A 252 0.29 -4.33 4.90
CA GLY A 252 0.20 -5.30 5.98
C GLY A 252 0.70 -6.64 5.49
N VAL A 253 1.73 -7.20 6.14
CA VAL A 253 2.42 -8.43 5.72
C VAL A 253 2.30 -9.48 6.81
N ASP A 254 1.85 -10.67 6.47
CA ASP A 254 1.88 -11.79 7.40
C ASP A 254 3.31 -12.22 7.71
N MET A 255 3.63 -12.30 9.01
CA MET A 255 4.98 -12.54 9.49
C MET A 255 5.44 -13.99 9.34
N THR A 256 4.55 -14.89 8.97
CA THR A 256 4.83 -16.32 8.78
C THR A 256 5.05 -16.66 7.30
N SER A 257 4.10 -16.30 6.46
CA SER A 257 4.13 -16.63 5.03
C SER A 257 4.75 -15.56 4.13
N HIS A 258 4.91 -14.33 4.63
CA HIS A 258 5.28 -13.15 3.86
C HIS A 258 4.23 -12.74 2.81
N LEU A 259 2.99 -13.24 2.92
CA LEU A 259 1.87 -12.78 2.11
C LEU A 259 1.52 -11.34 2.49
N ILE A 260 1.24 -10.52 1.50
CA ILE A 260 0.64 -9.20 1.71
C ILE A 260 -0.85 -9.44 1.97
N VAL A 261 -1.34 -9.02 3.15
CA VAL A 261 -2.72 -9.27 3.61
C VAL A 261 -3.58 -8.01 3.57
N ALA A 262 -2.96 -6.84 3.52
CA ALA A 262 -3.64 -5.57 3.29
C ALA A 262 -2.70 -4.61 2.55
N GLU A 263 -3.29 -3.71 1.79
CA GLU A 263 -2.54 -2.71 1.04
C GLU A 263 -3.35 -1.41 0.93
N ASP A 264 -2.64 -0.29 0.78
CA ASP A 264 -3.22 1.01 0.40
C ASP A 264 -2.16 1.89 -0.25
N VAL A 265 -2.62 2.93 -0.93
CA VAL A 265 -1.76 4.00 -1.42
C VAL A 265 -2.33 5.33 -0.99
N VAL A 266 -1.48 6.13 -0.34
CA VAL A 266 -1.87 7.46 0.15
C VAL A 266 -0.93 8.54 -0.37
N SER A 267 -1.41 9.77 -0.32
CA SER A 267 -0.62 10.96 -0.69
C SER A 267 0.22 11.52 0.45
N ASP A 268 0.14 10.94 1.65
CA ASP A 268 0.84 11.43 2.82
C ASP A 268 2.35 11.17 2.73
N LEU A 269 3.13 12.15 3.21
CA LEU A 269 4.59 12.09 3.13
C LEU A 269 5.21 11.14 4.16
N ASN A 270 4.52 10.91 5.27
CA ASN A 270 4.92 10.05 6.37
C ASN A 270 3.84 8.99 6.65
N ASP A 271 4.15 8.09 7.56
CA ASP A 271 3.33 6.93 7.87
C ASP A 271 2.41 7.15 9.09
N GLN A 272 2.47 8.35 9.71
CA GLN A 272 1.63 8.70 10.85
C GLN A 272 0.14 8.69 10.49
N GLY A 273 -0.65 7.97 11.28
CA GLY A 273 -2.08 7.83 11.07
C GLY A 273 -2.47 6.80 10.01
N GLN A 274 -1.51 6.07 9.43
CA GLN A 274 -1.79 5.00 8.46
C GLN A 274 -1.96 3.62 9.11
N PHE A 275 -1.62 3.47 10.38
CA PHE A 275 -1.72 2.20 11.08
C PHE A 275 -3.16 1.70 11.20
N LEU A 276 -4.04 2.51 11.79
CA LEU A 276 -5.44 2.15 12.02
C LEU A 276 -6.21 1.84 10.73
N PRO A 277 -6.13 2.66 9.66
CA PRO A 277 -6.79 2.33 8.39
C PRO A 277 -6.35 0.98 7.82
N LEU A 278 -5.05 0.64 7.92
CA LEU A 278 -4.54 -0.61 7.39
C LEU A 278 -4.93 -1.80 8.27
N GLN A 279 -4.87 -1.65 9.60
CA GLN A 279 -5.35 -2.64 10.57
C GLN A 279 -6.83 -2.96 10.33
N GLN A 280 -7.67 -1.94 10.14
CA GLN A 280 -9.09 -2.10 9.84
C GLN A 280 -9.33 -2.84 8.51
N LYS A 281 -8.50 -2.60 7.49
CA LYS A 281 -8.56 -3.34 6.23
C LYS A 281 -8.24 -4.82 6.43
N VAL A 282 -7.25 -5.16 7.27
CA VAL A 282 -6.94 -6.57 7.61
C VAL A 282 -8.15 -7.23 8.25
N GLU A 283 -8.77 -6.58 9.25
CA GLU A 283 -9.94 -7.14 9.96
C GLU A 283 -11.16 -7.26 9.03
N ALA A 284 -11.38 -6.28 8.16
CA ALA A 284 -12.46 -6.33 7.18
C ALA A 284 -12.27 -7.48 6.16
N SER A 285 -11.01 -7.79 5.82
CA SER A 285 -10.67 -8.82 4.84
C SER A 285 -10.66 -10.24 5.42
N LEU A 286 -10.10 -10.40 6.63
CA LEU A 286 -9.82 -11.72 7.21
C LEU A 286 -10.76 -12.07 8.39
N GLY A 287 -11.72 -11.19 8.71
CA GLY A 287 -12.61 -11.32 9.88
C GLY A 287 -11.95 -10.85 11.16
N SER A 288 -12.76 -10.35 12.11
CA SER A 288 -12.30 -9.82 13.41
C SER A 288 -12.26 -10.88 14.52
N ASP A 289 -12.72 -12.11 14.26
CA ASP A 289 -12.86 -13.16 15.27
C ASP A 289 -11.50 -13.77 15.68
N ALA A 290 -10.45 -13.61 14.87
CA ALA A 290 -9.13 -14.11 15.18
C ALA A 290 -8.32 -13.06 15.96
N GLN A 291 -7.74 -13.47 17.10
CA GLN A 291 -6.84 -12.62 17.87
C GLN A 291 -5.51 -12.45 17.11
N ARG A 292 -5.27 -11.24 16.55
CA ARG A 292 -4.06 -10.90 15.80
C ARG A 292 -3.15 -9.97 16.57
N THR A 293 -1.85 -10.14 16.38
CA THR A 293 -0.83 -9.22 16.88
C THR A 293 -0.32 -8.37 15.70
N TYR A 294 -0.40 -7.07 15.84
CA TYR A 294 0.09 -6.11 14.84
C TYR A 294 1.41 -5.49 15.27
N THR A 295 2.31 -5.24 14.33
CA THR A 295 3.56 -4.53 14.63
C THR A 295 3.90 -3.52 13.55
N ALA A 296 4.50 -2.40 13.95
CA ALA A 296 4.98 -1.37 13.04
C ALA A 296 6.24 -0.68 13.55
N ASP A 297 6.90 0.09 12.70
CA ASP A 297 8.04 0.91 13.08
C ASP A 297 7.62 2.20 13.82
N SER A 298 8.62 2.99 14.21
CA SER A 298 8.40 4.25 14.92
C SER A 298 7.71 5.35 14.09
N GLY A 299 7.68 5.21 12.78
CA GLY A 299 6.99 6.13 11.86
C GLY A 299 5.47 6.12 12.06
N TYR A 300 4.92 5.02 12.57
CA TYR A 300 3.50 4.85 12.87
C TYR A 300 3.11 5.27 14.29
N HIS A 301 4.09 5.59 15.15
CA HIS A 301 3.82 5.93 16.54
C HIS A 301 3.11 7.27 16.67
N LYS A 302 1.82 7.24 16.93
CA LYS A 302 0.98 8.42 17.17
C LYS A 302 0.07 8.18 18.36
N SER A 303 0.16 9.03 19.38
CA SER A 303 -0.58 8.84 20.64
C SER A 303 -2.10 8.76 20.48
N ALA A 304 -2.66 9.34 19.42
CA ALA A 304 -4.09 9.20 19.12
C ALA A 304 -4.43 7.77 18.69
N ASP A 305 -3.60 7.20 17.81
CA ASP A 305 -3.80 5.84 17.28
C ASP A 305 -3.58 4.81 18.40
N LEU A 306 -2.58 5.04 19.28
CA LEU A 306 -2.35 4.18 20.45
C LEU A 306 -3.55 4.14 21.41
N LYS A 307 -4.25 5.27 21.58
CA LYS A 307 -5.49 5.33 22.35
C LYS A 307 -6.57 4.42 21.73
N GLU A 308 -6.84 4.59 20.45
CA GLU A 308 -7.86 3.81 19.75
C GLU A 308 -7.55 2.31 19.73
N LEU A 309 -6.27 1.93 19.57
CA LEU A 309 -5.82 0.54 19.63
C LEU A 309 -6.06 -0.09 21.01
N GLU A 310 -5.75 0.63 22.08
CA GLU A 310 -5.94 0.14 23.45
C GLU A 310 -7.43 0.04 23.82
N GLU A 311 -8.21 1.07 23.50
CA GLU A 311 -9.67 1.07 23.73
C GLU A 311 -10.38 0.00 22.87
N GLY A 312 -9.86 -0.29 21.68
CA GLY A 312 -10.32 -1.37 20.81
C GLY A 312 -9.78 -2.76 21.16
N HIS A 313 -8.99 -2.89 22.24
CA HIS A 313 -8.35 -4.15 22.66
C HIS A 313 -7.49 -4.81 21.57
N VAL A 314 -6.90 -4.02 20.66
CA VAL A 314 -6.03 -4.50 19.59
C VAL A 314 -4.62 -4.77 20.15
N ASP A 315 -4.12 -5.99 19.98
CA ASP A 315 -2.75 -6.32 20.37
C ASP A 315 -1.74 -5.74 19.37
N ALA A 316 -1.21 -4.55 19.67
CA ALA A 316 -0.24 -3.85 18.82
C ALA A 316 1.10 -3.67 19.53
N VAL A 317 2.20 -3.79 18.77
CA VAL A 317 3.59 -3.54 19.19
C VAL A 317 4.20 -2.53 18.22
N ILE A 318 4.16 -1.24 18.59
CA ILE A 318 4.63 -0.14 17.74
C ILE A 318 5.86 0.49 18.38
N ASN A 319 6.98 0.53 17.66
CA ASN A 319 8.24 1.06 18.18
C ASN A 319 8.09 2.55 18.55
N ASP A 320 8.70 2.96 19.66
CA ASP A 320 8.67 4.36 20.15
C ASP A 320 9.85 5.16 19.56
N PRO A 321 9.62 6.29 18.88
CA PRO A 321 10.69 7.14 18.36
C PRO A 321 11.46 7.88 19.46
N GLN A 322 10.89 8.01 20.67
CA GLN A 322 11.44 8.79 21.76
C GLN A 322 11.36 8.04 23.11
N PRO A 323 11.91 6.83 23.22
CA PRO A 323 11.82 6.03 24.45
C PRO A 323 12.46 6.72 25.64
N ALA A 324 13.48 7.57 25.40
CA ALA A 324 14.15 8.35 26.43
C ALA A 324 13.30 9.48 27.04
N ASP A 325 12.18 9.82 26.42
CA ASP A 325 11.27 10.88 26.89
C ASP A 325 10.04 10.31 27.63
N ARG A 326 10.01 8.98 27.89
CA ARG A 326 8.92 8.32 28.61
C ARG A 326 9.25 8.11 30.09
N SER A 327 8.31 8.50 30.95
CA SER A 327 8.38 8.28 32.40
C SER A 327 7.72 6.93 32.72
N ILE A 328 8.47 5.83 32.54
CA ILE A 328 7.97 4.45 32.69
C ILE A 328 8.59 3.70 33.87
N GLN A 329 9.51 4.31 34.59
CA GLN A 329 10.19 3.73 35.76
C GLN A 329 9.24 3.76 36.98
N ALA A 330 9.42 2.81 37.89
CA ALA A 330 8.70 2.77 39.16
C ALA A 330 9.30 3.74 40.18
N GLU A 331 10.61 4.01 40.08
CA GLU A 331 11.34 4.92 40.95
C GLU A 331 12.16 5.93 40.13
N PRO A 332 12.38 7.16 40.63
CA PRO A 332 13.23 8.14 39.96
C PRO A 332 14.67 7.62 39.79
N THR A 333 15.36 8.02 38.72
CA THR A 333 16.76 7.68 38.54
C THR A 333 17.59 8.21 39.75
N PRO A 334 18.44 7.39 40.38
CA PRO A 334 19.21 7.80 41.56
C PRO A 334 20.03 9.06 41.30
N MET A 335 20.00 10.01 42.24
CA MET A 335 20.69 11.30 42.10
C MET A 335 22.20 11.12 41.92
N ALA A 336 22.81 10.12 42.58
CA ALA A 336 24.24 9.84 42.47
C ALA A 336 24.63 9.47 41.02
N GLU A 337 23.88 8.62 40.38
CA GLU A 337 24.06 8.20 38.98
C GLU A 337 23.99 9.39 38.04
N LEU A 338 23.00 10.27 38.21
CA LEU A 338 22.79 11.46 37.37
C LEU A 338 23.90 12.49 37.54
N LEU A 339 24.47 12.61 38.73
CA LEU A 339 25.61 13.49 38.99
C LEU A 339 26.91 12.93 38.37
N GLU A 340 27.10 11.61 38.41
CA GLU A 340 28.24 10.92 37.80
C GLU A 340 28.17 11.00 36.25
N GLU A 341 26.98 10.80 35.65
CA GLU A 341 26.82 10.96 34.22
C GLU A 341 26.96 12.40 33.71
N GLY A 342 26.64 13.40 34.51
CA GLY A 342 26.72 14.82 34.16
C GLY A 342 25.88 15.28 33.00
N LYS A 343 24.87 14.48 32.56
CA LYS A 343 24.01 14.77 31.43
C LYS A 343 22.73 15.53 31.84
N LYS A 344 22.14 16.26 30.89
CA LYS A 344 20.83 16.94 31.11
C LYS A 344 19.75 15.91 31.40
N LEU A 345 18.97 16.17 32.48
CA LEU A 345 17.88 15.32 32.89
C LEU A 345 16.74 15.34 31.84
N LYS A 346 16.29 14.15 31.48
CA LYS A 346 15.16 13.89 30.61
C LYS A 346 13.91 13.54 31.41
N ARG A 347 12.77 13.43 30.76
CA ARG A 347 11.51 13.08 31.43
C ARG A 347 11.56 11.67 32.04
N ARG A 348 12.26 10.72 31.42
CA ARG A 348 12.46 9.36 31.96
C ARG A 348 13.09 9.31 33.36
N ASP A 349 13.81 10.36 33.76
CA ASP A 349 14.49 10.42 35.06
C ASP A 349 13.52 10.78 36.21
N PHE A 350 12.27 11.10 35.87
CA PHE A 350 11.17 11.45 36.75
C PHE A 350 10.11 10.35 36.75
N VAL A 351 9.44 10.11 37.88
CA VAL A 351 8.30 9.21 37.97
C VAL A 351 7.01 10.00 37.93
N TYR A 352 6.04 9.53 37.17
CA TYR A 352 4.68 10.07 37.17
C TYR A 352 3.78 9.19 38.04
N HIS A 353 3.17 9.79 39.08
CA HIS A 353 2.17 9.19 39.94
C HIS A 353 0.79 9.51 39.39
N GLU A 354 0.14 8.51 38.78
CA GLU A 354 -1.09 8.71 38.01
C GLU A 354 -2.29 9.00 38.92
N GLU A 355 -2.35 8.36 40.10
CA GLU A 355 -3.45 8.52 41.07
C GLU A 355 -3.49 9.92 41.71
N GLU A 356 -2.30 10.49 42.03
CA GLU A 356 -2.19 11.80 42.65
C GLU A 356 -1.87 12.92 41.66
N ASP A 357 -1.69 12.61 40.37
CA ASP A 357 -1.42 13.56 39.28
C ASP A 357 -0.22 14.46 39.52
N TYR A 358 0.95 13.91 39.88
CA TYR A 358 2.19 14.64 40.01
C TYR A 358 3.39 13.87 39.49
N TYR A 359 4.50 14.58 39.23
CA TYR A 359 5.80 13.98 38.96
C TYR A 359 6.70 14.03 40.18
N GLU A 360 7.39 12.96 40.50
CA GLU A 360 8.48 12.91 41.46
C GLU A 360 9.83 13.09 40.76
N CYS A 361 10.68 13.99 41.25
CA CYS A 361 12.01 14.22 40.69
C CYS A 361 13.08 13.36 41.40
N PRO A 362 14.26 13.15 40.80
CA PRO A 362 15.39 12.40 41.39
C PRO A 362 15.90 12.93 42.75
N ALA A 363 15.53 14.14 43.13
CA ALA A 363 15.80 14.72 44.43
C ALA A 363 14.62 14.63 45.42
N GLY A 364 13.62 13.76 45.15
CA GLY A 364 12.45 13.52 46.02
C GLY A 364 11.46 14.68 46.10
N LYS A 365 11.46 15.60 45.12
CA LYS A 365 10.54 16.75 45.12
C LYS A 365 9.42 16.53 44.10
N ALA A 366 8.19 16.92 44.46
CA ALA A 366 7.03 16.83 43.59
C ALA A 366 6.93 18.00 42.59
N LEU A 367 6.46 17.71 41.39
CA LEU A 367 6.06 18.68 40.37
C LEU A 367 4.54 18.56 40.21
N TYR A 368 3.82 19.59 40.55
CA TYR A 368 2.36 19.61 40.45
C TYR A 368 1.85 20.27 39.17
N PRO A 369 0.64 19.94 38.72
CA PRO A 369 0.02 20.59 37.57
C PRO A 369 -0.27 22.06 37.90
N VAL A 370 0.16 22.97 37.03
CA VAL A 370 0.01 24.43 37.24
C VAL A 370 -0.75 25.13 36.14
N GLU A 371 -0.77 24.54 34.93
CA GLU A 371 -1.40 25.16 33.78
C GLU A 371 -1.85 24.07 32.81
N LYS A 372 -3.12 24.15 32.34
CA LYS A 372 -3.61 23.34 31.22
C LYS A 372 -3.56 24.18 29.93
N LYS A 373 -2.86 23.68 28.93
CA LYS A 373 -2.84 24.23 27.56
C LYS A 373 -3.52 23.23 26.63
N GLN A 374 -3.93 23.67 25.43
CA GLN A 374 -4.60 22.81 24.46
C GLN A 374 -3.90 21.43 24.34
N GLY A 375 -4.54 20.37 24.89
CA GLY A 375 -4.07 18.99 24.84
C GLY A 375 -2.84 18.64 25.67
N SER A 376 -2.38 19.53 26.58
CA SER A 376 -1.25 19.24 27.48
C SER A 376 -1.37 19.94 28.83
N THR A 377 -0.85 19.31 29.88
CA THR A 377 -0.71 19.87 31.24
C THR A 377 0.75 20.18 31.51
N VAL A 378 1.01 21.34 32.12
CA VAL A 378 2.34 21.75 32.55
C VAL A 378 2.50 21.49 34.04
N TYR A 379 3.49 20.66 34.39
CA TYR A 379 3.86 20.36 35.77
C TYR A 379 5.08 21.19 36.14
N ARG A 380 5.10 21.70 37.35
CA ARG A 380 6.18 22.59 37.83
C ARG A 380 6.65 22.15 39.22
N SER A 381 7.97 22.12 39.38
CA SER A 381 8.60 21.86 40.67
C SER A 381 8.53 23.07 41.60
N VAL A 382 8.60 22.79 42.90
CA VAL A 382 8.73 23.80 43.97
C VAL A 382 10.10 23.60 44.64
N GLY A 383 10.80 24.73 44.93
CA GLY A 383 12.01 24.71 45.71
C GLY A 383 13.22 24.02 45.06
N CYS A 384 13.52 24.34 43.80
CA CYS A 384 14.74 23.85 43.11
C CYS A 384 16.01 24.53 43.53
N GLU A 385 15.97 25.61 44.30
CA GLU A 385 17.18 26.32 44.78
C GLU A 385 17.97 25.44 45.73
N GLY A 386 19.30 25.44 45.56
CA GLY A 386 20.24 24.61 46.34
C GLY A 386 20.24 23.10 45.99
N CYS A 387 19.48 22.67 44.96
CA CYS A 387 19.48 21.29 44.53
C CYS A 387 20.78 20.91 43.81
N PRO A 388 21.47 19.81 44.18
CA PRO A 388 22.72 19.38 43.50
C PRO A 388 22.55 19.15 42.00
N LEU A 389 21.34 18.71 41.56
CA LEU A 389 20.99 18.49 40.15
C LEU A 389 20.56 19.76 39.41
N PHE A 390 20.56 20.93 40.03
CA PHE A 390 20.02 22.16 39.48
C PHE A 390 20.52 22.45 38.06
N ASN A 391 21.84 22.43 37.87
CA ASN A 391 22.47 22.74 36.57
C ASN A 391 22.19 21.70 35.48
N LEU A 392 21.93 20.47 35.86
CA LEU A 392 21.55 19.39 34.94
C LEU A 392 20.08 19.35 34.63
N CYS A 393 19.25 19.84 35.58
CA CYS A 393 17.80 19.73 35.53
C CYS A 393 17.12 20.98 34.95
N VAL A 394 17.58 22.20 35.33
CA VAL A 394 16.92 23.47 35.04
C VAL A 394 17.70 24.25 33.99
N SER A 395 17.02 24.66 32.91
CA SER A 395 17.62 25.44 31.82
C SER A 395 16.85 26.73 31.50
N ASN A 396 15.77 27.03 32.22
CA ASN A 396 14.91 28.17 31.94
C ASN A 396 15.17 29.39 32.86
N LYS A 397 14.75 30.56 32.39
CA LYS A 397 14.90 31.81 33.15
C LYS A 397 14.12 31.82 34.47
N LYS A 398 13.11 30.97 34.64
CA LYS A 398 12.26 30.87 35.83
C LYS A 398 12.89 30.04 36.95
N LYS A 399 14.06 29.44 36.71
CA LYS A 399 14.83 28.65 37.68
C LYS A 399 14.05 27.48 38.33
N VAL A 400 13.05 26.96 37.62
CA VAL A 400 12.24 25.81 38.07
C VAL A 400 12.11 24.78 36.95
N LYS A 401 12.08 23.51 37.32
CA LYS A 401 11.82 22.44 36.32
C LYS A 401 10.37 22.48 35.89
N GLN A 402 10.16 22.34 34.58
CA GLN A 402 8.85 22.18 33.98
C GLN A 402 8.82 20.92 33.11
N ILE A 403 7.74 20.14 33.23
CA ILE A 403 7.46 18.98 32.37
C ILE A 403 6.11 19.25 31.70
N HIS A 404 6.04 19.05 30.39
CA HIS A 404 4.81 19.09 29.63
C HIS A 404 4.33 17.66 29.40
N ARG A 405 3.10 17.33 29.86
CA ARG A 405 2.48 16.04 29.67
C ARG A 405 1.28 16.18 28.75
N SER A 406 1.28 15.43 27.65
CA SER A 406 0.11 15.32 26.79
C SER A 406 -1.00 14.54 27.49
N GLU A 407 -2.27 14.86 27.23
CA GLU A 407 -3.42 14.07 27.73
C GLU A 407 -3.37 12.60 27.30
N ARG A 408 -2.68 12.30 26.18
CA ARG A 408 -2.51 10.94 25.65
C ARG A 408 -1.16 10.32 25.99
N GLU A 409 -0.38 10.93 26.87
CA GLU A 409 0.96 10.45 27.24
C GLU A 409 0.92 9.06 27.87
N GLY A 410 -0.09 8.78 28.69
CA GLY A 410 -0.26 7.48 29.33
C GLY A 410 -0.29 6.30 28.35
N TYR A 411 -0.93 6.46 27.19
CA TYR A 411 -0.94 5.43 26.14
C TYR A 411 0.46 5.16 25.58
N ALA A 412 1.25 6.20 25.35
CA ALA A 412 2.62 6.07 24.89
C ALA A 412 3.53 5.45 25.95
N GLU A 413 3.34 5.78 27.24
CA GLU A 413 4.07 5.18 28.36
C GLU A 413 3.73 3.69 28.53
N ARG A 414 2.45 3.29 28.40
CA ARG A 414 2.04 1.87 28.43
C ARG A 414 2.62 1.09 27.24
N MET A 415 2.61 1.67 26.04
CA MET A 415 3.28 1.08 24.89
C MET A 415 4.79 0.93 25.15
N ALA A 416 5.46 1.96 25.68
CA ALA A 416 6.88 1.89 26.01
C ALA A 416 7.21 0.81 27.05
N ARG A 417 6.37 0.60 28.08
CA ARG A 417 6.48 -0.54 29.02
C ARG A 417 6.30 -1.88 28.31
N LYS A 418 5.28 -1.99 27.44
CA LYS A 418 5.03 -3.19 26.62
C LYS A 418 6.23 -3.56 25.76
N LEU A 419 6.91 -2.56 25.17
CA LEU A 419 8.08 -2.73 24.33
C LEU A 419 9.29 -3.32 25.09
N GLN A 420 9.35 -3.21 26.42
CA GLN A 420 10.43 -3.80 27.24
C GLN A 420 10.23 -5.32 27.45
N THR A 421 9.07 -5.87 27.14
CA THR A 421 8.82 -7.31 27.31
C THR A 421 9.59 -8.15 26.29
N PRO A 422 10.09 -9.35 26.68
CA PRO A 422 10.80 -10.25 25.76
C PRO A 422 9.99 -10.57 24.51
N ARG A 423 8.66 -10.78 24.67
CA ARG A 423 7.74 -11.03 23.55
C ARG A 423 7.73 -9.89 22.53
N SER A 424 7.64 -8.64 23.00
CA SER A 424 7.65 -7.47 22.12
C SER A 424 8.97 -7.29 21.39
N GLN A 425 10.09 -7.55 22.08
CA GLN A 425 11.41 -7.48 21.48
C GLN A 425 11.60 -8.52 20.37
N GLU A 426 11.10 -9.73 20.56
CA GLU A 426 11.12 -10.79 19.55
C GLU A 426 10.26 -10.39 18.32
N ILE A 427 9.05 -9.87 18.54
CA ILE A 427 8.16 -9.39 17.48
C ILE A 427 8.81 -8.29 16.65
N LEU A 428 9.41 -7.29 17.30
CA LEU A 428 10.11 -6.19 16.60
C LEU A 428 11.29 -6.68 15.78
N LYS A 429 12.06 -7.64 16.30
CA LYS A 429 13.19 -8.25 15.58
C LYS A 429 12.68 -9.03 14.35
N LYS A 430 11.62 -9.81 14.51
CA LYS A 430 11.01 -10.58 13.40
C LYS A 430 10.38 -9.66 12.35
N ARG A 431 9.84 -8.49 12.72
CA ARG A 431 9.24 -7.53 11.81
C ARG A 431 10.17 -7.13 10.65
N SER A 432 11.38 -6.67 10.96
CA SER A 432 12.32 -6.23 9.92
C SER A 432 12.70 -7.37 8.97
N GLN A 433 12.84 -8.58 9.51
CA GLN A 433 13.10 -9.79 8.71
C GLN A 433 11.93 -10.20 7.82
N THR A 434 10.73 -9.67 8.06
CA THR A 434 9.51 -9.97 7.30
C THR A 434 9.24 -8.92 6.24
N VAL A 435 9.13 -7.65 6.66
CA VAL A 435 8.62 -6.57 5.77
C VAL A 435 9.69 -6.11 4.78
N GLU A 436 10.93 -5.97 5.22
CA GLU A 436 12.02 -5.50 4.35
C GLU A 436 12.25 -6.42 3.14
N PRO A 437 12.26 -7.76 3.28
CA PRO A 437 12.33 -8.68 2.14
C PRO A 437 11.14 -8.55 1.19
N VAL A 438 9.92 -8.34 1.69
CA VAL A 438 8.72 -8.16 0.84
C VAL A 438 8.82 -6.85 0.04
N ILE A 439 9.16 -5.73 0.69
CA ILE A 439 9.40 -4.46 0.01
C ILE A 439 10.57 -4.57 -0.97
N GLY A 440 11.63 -5.27 -0.58
CA GLY A 440 12.77 -5.59 -1.44
C GLY A 440 12.36 -6.38 -2.68
N ASN A 441 11.52 -7.41 -2.51
CA ASN A 441 10.99 -8.21 -3.63
C ASN A 441 10.17 -7.35 -4.60
N LEU A 442 9.26 -6.52 -4.09
CA LEU A 442 8.46 -5.63 -4.93
C LEU A 442 9.34 -4.67 -5.74
N LYS A 443 10.33 -4.03 -5.11
CA LYS A 443 11.13 -2.97 -5.73
C LYS A 443 12.33 -3.47 -6.53
N GLN A 444 13.00 -4.53 -6.09
CA GLN A 444 14.25 -5.00 -6.70
C GLN A 444 13.99 -6.16 -7.67
N ASN A 445 13.27 -7.20 -7.24
CA ASN A 445 13.06 -8.39 -8.05
C ASN A 445 11.94 -8.18 -9.09
N LEU A 446 10.80 -7.60 -8.68
CA LEU A 446 9.68 -7.31 -9.56
C LEU A 446 9.78 -5.94 -10.25
N GLY A 447 10.70 -5.07 -9.81
CA GLY A 447 10.98 -3.79 -10.44
C GLY A 447 9.91 -2.70 -10.23
N PHE A 448 9.00 -2.86 -9.28
CA PHE A 448 7.91 -1.91 -9.01
C PHE A 448 8.39 -0.65 -8.27
N ARG A 449 9.21 0.14 -8.95
CA ARG A 449 9.76 1.41 -8.43
C ARG A 449 8.95 2.62 -8.84
N ARG A 450 8.09 2.47 -9.86
CA ARG A 450 7.30 3.54 -10.45
C ARG A 450 5.96 3.01 -10.91
N PHE A 451 4.90 3.77 -10.65
CA PHE A 451 3.58 3.49 -11.19
C PHE A 451 3.51 3.75 -12.70
N SER A 452 2.77 2.92 -13.41
CA SER A 452 2.51 3.07 -14.84
C SER A 452 1.20 3.83 -15.11
N LEU A 453 0.29 3.87 -14.13
CA LEU A 453 -0.95 4.61 -14.13
C LEU A 453 -0.80 5.96 -13.41
N SER A 454 -1.76 6.86 -13.59
CA SER A 454 -1.82 8.19 -12.97
C SER A 454 -3.16 8.38 -12.29
N GLY A 455 -3.16 9.20 -11.21
CA GLY A 455 -4.32 9.44 -10.36
C GLY A 455 -4.45 8.40 -9.25
N LEU A 456 -4.79 8.85 -8.02
CA LEU A 456 -4.71 8.04 -6.81
C LEU A 456 -5.51 6.73 -6.91
N GLU A 457 -6.73 6.78 -7.43
CA GLU A 457 -7.59 5.59 -7.58
C GLU A 457 -6.99 4.54 -8.54
N ASN A 458 -6.45 4.99 -9.68
CA ASN A 458 -5.79 4.07 -10.62
C ASN A 458 -4.49 3.49 -10.03
N VAL A 459 -3.77 4.30 -9.25
CA VAL A 459 -2.53 3.89 -8.59
C VAL A 459 -2.80 2.88 -7.47
N ARG A 460 -3.91 3.02 -6.72
CA ARG A 460 -4.38 2.02 -5.76
C ARG A 460 -4.61 0.68 -6.44
N GLY A 461 -5.44 0.65 -7.49
CA GLY A 461 -5.69 -0.60 -8.22
C GLY A 461 -4.43 -1.19 -8.86
N GLU A 462 -3.51 -0.37 -9.36
CA GLU A 462 -2.22 -0.87 -9.85
C GLU A 462 -1.37 -1.47 -8.72
N PHE A 463 -1.41 -0.87 -7.52
CA PHE A 463 -0.70 -1.40 -6.36
C PHE A 463 -1.29 -2.73 -5.89
N THR A 464 -2.62 -2.87 -5.91
CA THR A 464 -3.29 -4.17 -5.66
C THR A 464 -2.80 -5.24 -6.62
N LEU A 465 -2.65 -4.93 -7.93
CA LEU A 465 -2.04 -5.87 -8.90
C LEU A 465 -0.59 -6.24 -8.55
N MET A 466 0.20 -5.29 -8.07
CA MET A 466 1.58 -5.57 -7.63
C MET A 466 1.59 -6.52 -6.43
N CYS A 467 0.69 -6.32 -5.47
CA CYS A 467 0.52 -7.17 -4.29
C CYS A 467 0.00 -8.57 -4.67
N ILE A 468 -0.98 -8.66 -5.58
CA ILE A 468 -1.44 -9.95 -6.14
C ILE A 468 -0.28 -10.68 -6.82
N GLY A 469 0.51 -9.99 -7.63
CA GLY A 469 1.68 -10.58 -8.29
C GLY A 469 2.71 -11.14 -7.30
N HIS A 470 2.95 -10.44 -6.18
CA HIS A 470 3.80 -10.93 -5.10
C HIS A 470 3.19 -12.17 -4.44
N ASN A 471 1.92 -12.12 -4.06
CA ASN A 471 1.22 -13.21 -3.38
C ASN A 471 1.17 -14.48 -4.25
N ILE A 472 0.93 -14.34 -5.56
CA ILE A 472 1.00 -15.45 -6.53
C ILE A 472 2.37 -16.15 -6.49
N ASN A 473 3.47 -15.39 -6.38
CA ASN A 473 4.81 -15.99 -6.30
C ASN A 473 5.01 -16.76 -4.99
N ILE A 474 4.50 -16.27 -3.86
CA ILE A 474 4.55 -16.98 -2.57
C ILE A 474 3.73 -18.28 -2.64
N LEU A 475 2.46 -18.18 -3.11
CA LEU A 475 1.57 -19.32 -3.26
C LEU A 475 2.16 -20.39 -4.18
N PHE A 476 2.72 -19.99 -5.31
CA PHE A 476 3.34 -20.90 -6.27
C PHE A 476 4.56 -21.59 -5.67
N LYS A 477 5.44 -20.85 -4.98
CA LYS A 477 6.61 -21.43 -4.29
C LYS A 477 6.18 -22.43 -3.22
N TRP A 478 5.22 -22.09 -2.39
CA TRP A 478 4.68 -22.98 -1.35
C TRP A 478 4.12 -24.29 -1.95
N LEU A 479 3.36 -24.17 -3.06
CA LEU A 479 2.82 -25.35 -3.76
C LEU A 479 3.92 -26.27 -4.27
N LEU A 480 5.01 -25.71 -4.83
CA LEU A 480 6.17 -26.50 -5.28
C LEU A 480 6.86 -27.21 -4.11
N GLU A 481 7.06 -26.53 -3.00
CA GLU A 481 7.67 -27.09 -1.78
C GLU A 481 6.80 -28.23 -1.21
N LYS A 482 5.48 -28.05 -1.16
CA LYS A 482 4.52 -29.06 -0.72
C LYS A 482 4.55 -30.31 -1.62
N ARG A 483 4.65 -30.13 -2.94
CA ARG A 483 4.84 -31.25 -3.90
C ARG A 483 6.15 -31.98 -3.67
N MET A 484 7.26 -31.26 -3.50
CA MET A 484 8.58 -31.85 -3.23
C MET A 484 8.58 -32.67 -1.93
N THR A 485 7.98 -32.13 -0.86
CA THR A 485 7.85 -32.85 0.42
C THR A 485 7.04 -34.12 0.27
N GLY A 486 5.95 -34.11 -0.52
CA GLY A 486 5.15 -35.30 -0.83
C GLY A 486 5.97 -36.37 -1.59
N VAL A 487 6.78 -35.97 -2.57
CA VAL A 487 7.65 -36.86 -3.31
C VAL A 487 8.73 -37.50 -2.40
N ILE A 488 9.34 -36.69 -1.54
CA ILE A 488 10.35 -37.18 -0.57
C ILE A 488 9.71 -38.17 0.43
N ALA A 489 8.52 -37.89 0.93
CA ALA A 489 7.78 -38.79 1.83
C ALA A 489 7.45 -40.13 1.16
N LEU A 490 7.11 -40.13 -0.15
CA LEU A 490 6.93 -41.31 -0.95
C LEU A 490 8.22 -42.15 -1.06
N MET A 491 9.33 -41.47 -1.36
CA MET A 491 10.64 -42.14 -1.48
C MET A 491 11.13 -42.74 -0.15
N GLN A 492 10.68 -42.15 0.99
CA GLN A 492 10.99 -42.63 2.33
C GLN A 492 10.05 -43.77 2.83
N GLY A 493 9.10 -44.24 2.01
CA GLY A 493 8.17 -45.32 2.35
C GLY A 493 7.06 -44.96 3.32
N GLN A 494 6.79 -43.68 3.55
CA GLN A 494 5.69 -43.18 4.40
C GLN A 494 4.36 -43.15 3.61
N TYR A 495 3.95 -44.31 3.08
CA TYR A 495 2.79 -44.46 2.20
C TYR A 495 1.45 -44.02 2.87
N ASP A 496 1.30 -44.25 4.17
CA ASP A 496 0.02 -44.01 4.86
C ASP A 496 -0.33 -42.51 5.01
N GLN A 497 0.66 -41.66 5.21
CA GLN A 497 0.44 -40.18 5.25
C GLN A 497 0.15 -39.62 3.86
N PHE A 498 0.70 -40.21 2.82
CA PHE A 498 0.47 -39.79 1.44
C PHE A 498 -0.94 -40.15 0.94
N ILE A 499 -1.50 -41.29 1.38
CA ILE A 499 -2.87 -41.68 1.02
C ILE A 499 -3.89 -40.68 1.62
N VAL A 500 -3.67 -40.20 2.84
CA VAL A 500 -4.49 -39.16 3.45
C VAL A 500 -4.31 -37.81 2.70
N PHE A 501 -3.08 -37.46 2.35
CA PHE A 501 -2.74 -36.25 1.61
C PHE A 501 -3.28 -36.27 0.17
N SER A 502 -3.12 -37.39 -0.55
CA SER A 502 -3.68 -37.53 -1.90
C SER A 502 -5.22 -37.57 -1.89
N ARG A 503 -5.84 -38.11 -0.82
CA ARG A 503 -7.30 -38.08 -0.65
C ARG A 503 -7.82 -36.66 -0.45
N HIS A 504 -7.09 -35.79 0.25
CA HIS A 504 -7.51 -34.37 0.39
C HIS A 504 -7.31 -33.59 -0.92
N ILE A 505 -6.23 -33.82 -1.65
CA ILE A 505 -6.03 -33.22 -2.99
C ILE A 505 -7.00 -33.83 -4.00
N VAL A 506 -7.21 -35.14 -4.01
CA VAL A 506 -8.19 -35.81 -4.88
C VAL A 506 -9.62 -35.45 -4.46
N ALA A 507 -9.93 -35.33 -3.17
CA ALA A 507 -11.23 -34.84 -2.72
C ALA A 507 -11.47 -33.37 -3.10
N PHE A 508 -10.44 -32.53 -3.01
CA PHE A 508 -10.49 -31.15 -3.51
C PHE A 508 -10.71 -31.12 -5.03
N PHE A 509 -9.96 -31.92 -5.79
CA PHE A 509 -10.18 -32.05 -7.24
C PHE A 509 -11.51 -32.77 -7.60
N VAL A 510 -11.93 -33.77 -6.83
CA VAL A 510 -13.20 -34.49 -7.06
C VAL A 510 -14.40 -33.62 -6.67
N LEU A 511 -14.33 -32.80 -5.62
CA LEU A 511 -15.38 -31.81 -5.32
C LEU A 511 -15.52 -30.76 -6.43
N ILE A 512 -14.40 -30.30 -6.97
CA ILE A 512 -14.38 -29.37 -8.10
C ILE A 512 -14.94 -30.03 -9.37
N PHE A 513 -14.56 -31.29 -9.66
CA PHE A 513 -15.08 -32.03 -10.79
C PHE A 513 -16.54 -32.47 -10.60
N ALA A 514 -16.96 -32.80 -9.37
CA ALA A 514 -18.33 -33.20 -9.08
C ALA A 514 -19.32 -32.02 -9.21
N GLN A 515 -18.93 -30.80 -8.85
CA GLN A 515 -19.74 -29.60 -9.11
C GLN A 515 -19.89 -29.33 -10.62
N ARG A 516 -18.81 -29.51 -11.42
CA ARG A 516 -18.88 -29.36 -12.89
C ARG A 516 -19.64 -30.49 -13.57
N SER A 517 -19.59 -31.73 -13.05
CA SER A 517 -20.37 -32.86 -13.57
C SER A 517 -21.86 -32.73 -13.27
N LYS A 518 -22.26 -32.20 -12.09
CA LYS A 518 -23.66 -31.93 -11.79
C LYS A 518 -24.27 -30.93 -12.76
N THR A 519 -23.55 -29.90 -13.16
CA THR A 519 -24.01 -28.92 -14.16
C THR A 519 -24.10 -29.52 -15.57
N LYS A 520 -23.20 -30.44 -15.95
CA LYS A 520 -23.26 -31.15 -17.23
C LYS A 520 -24.35 -32.23 -17.27
N ILE A 521 -24.55 -32.94 -16.17
CA ILE A 521 -25.61 -33.99 -16.09
C ILE A 521 -27.00 -33.34 -16.02
N MET A 522 -27.12 -32.19 -15.33
CA MET A 522 -28.39 -31.44 -15.29
C MET A 522 -28.75 -30.84 -16.65
N ASN A 523 -27.77 -30.44 -17.46
CA ASN A 523 -28.00 -30.00 -18.85
C ASN A 523 -28.24 -31.16 -19.85
N LEU A 524 -27.83 -32.38 -19.53
CA LEU A 524 -28.21 -33.56 -20.33
C LEU A 524 -29.61 -34.11 -19.99
N CYS A 525 -30.05 -33.97 -18.73
CA CYS A 525 -31.40 -34.37 -18.33
C CYS A 525 -32.50 -33.35 -18.69
N LEU A 526 -32.15 -32.13 -19.10
CA LEU A 526 -33.08 -31.12 -19.60
C LEU A 526 -33.26 -31.14 -21.12
N ASN A 527 -32.49 -31.96 -21.83
CA ASN A 527 -32.54 -32.16 -23.28
C ASN A 527 -32.93 -33.60 -23.68
N MET A 528 -33.43 -34.41 -22.74
CA MET A 528 -34.21 -35.63 -22.98
C MET A 528 -35.68 -35.41 -22.51
#